data_86f6c519bd4cc9f281cbe586ba6bd8cb
#
_entry.id   86f6c519bd4cc9f281cbe586ba6bd8cb
#
_cell.length_a   1.000
_cell.length_b   1.000
_cell.length_c   1.000
_cell.angle_alpha   90.00
_cell.angle_beta   90.00
_cell.angle_gamma   90.00
#
_symmetry.space_group_name_H-M   'P 1'
#
loop_
_entity.id
_entity.type
_entity.pdbx_description
1 polymer ?
#
loop_
_entity_poly.entity_id
_entity_poly.type
_entity_poly.pdbx_seq_one_letter_code
_entity_poly.pdbx_strand_id
1 'polypeptide(L)'
;MRRILAILLLCSTHSLAEQPVLRFSVAESWSMPLIRIEHQQPVEGILFDLMQAAAREAGVRAEYHLMARLRLQQALEDGDIDVRCYVTTHWLIERPGNYVWSVPLIQQRDLLVSRSADLAPINPEQLPAQAIGTVLGYRYPTLDPLFSQGRLRREDSRNQQLALQKLEAGRYRYAVSNQLSLHWFNRQLPAAQRLRVQGVLEEQSLGCMVRNDPTLPTQALLRALVRIKQSGEVERIVQRYTSQDAAGQIVSGSSH
;
A
#
# COMPACT_ATOMS: atom_id res chain seq x y z
N MET A 1 28.80 -44.96 -56.66
CA MET A 1 28.97 -44.76 -55.18
C MET A 1 28.33 -43.45 -54.83
N ARG A 2 27.05 -43.43 -54.36
CA ARG A 2 26.29 -42.23 -53.95
C ARG A 2 26.43 -42.04 -52.43
N ARG A 3 27.08 -40.99 -51.98
CA ARG A 3 27.18 -40.61 -50.56
C ARG A 3 25.93 -39.81 -50.21
N ILE A 4 25.07 -40.37 -49.38
CA ILE A 4 23.91 -39.69 -48.77
C ILE A 4 24.42 -38.95 -47.55
N LEU A 5 24.37 -37.62 -47.57
CA LEU A 5 24.69 -36.74 -46.48
C LEU A 5 23.42 -36.56 -45.63
N ALA A 6 23.34 -37.20 -44.45
CA ALA A 6 22.24 -37.01 -43.52
C ALA A 6 22.48 -35.73 -42.71
N ILE A 7 21.67 -34.72 -42.95
CA ILE A 7 21.63 -33.50 -42.15
C ILE A 7 20.77 -33.74 -40.91
N LEU A 8 21.40 -33.87 -39.75
CA LEU A 8 20.68 -33.89 -38.45
C LEU A 8 20.23 -32.46 -38.16
N LEU A 9 18.93 -32.18 -38.27
CA LEU A 9 18.33 -30.99 -37.70
C LEU A 9 18.25 -31.15 -36.16
N LEU A 10 19.12 -30.47 -35.44
CA LEU A 10 18.97 -30.25 -33.97
C LEU A 10 17.79 -29.28 -33.77
N CYS A 11 16.61 -29.80 -33.48
CA CYS A 11 15.53 -29.00 -32.89
C CYS A 11 15.91 -28.63 -31.44
N SER A 12 16.42 -27.42 -31.27
CA SER A 12 16.59 -26.82 -29.95
C SER A 12 15.22 -26.54 -29.36
N THR A 13 14.69 -27.44 -28.55
CA THR A 13 13.51 -27.18 -27.72
C THR A 13 13.91 -26.16 -26.64
N HIS A 14 13.57 -24.90 -26.87
CA HIS A 14 13.62 -23.90 -25.82
C HIS A 14 12.56 -24.27 -24.80
N SER A 15 12.98 -24.92 -23.71
CA SER A 15 12.15 -25.06 -22.51
C SER A 15 11.88 -23.64 -22.02
N LEU A 16 10.66 -23.13 -22.17
CA LEU A 16 10.18 -21.94 -21.49
C LEU A 16 10.16 -22.30 -20.01
N ALA A 17 11.23 -21.97 -19.30
CA ALA A 17 11.25 -22.10 -17.86
C ALA A 17 10.08 -21.28 -17.30
N GLU A 18 9.16 -21.93 -16.61
CA GLU A 18 8.04 -21.27 -15.96
C GLU A 18 8.58 -20.22 -14.98
N GLN A 19 8.09 -18.98 -15.10
CA GLN A 19 8.53 -17.90 -14.24
C GLN A 19 8.14 -18.24 -12.79
N PRO A 20 9.07 -18.09 -11.83
CA PRO A 20 8.74 -18.27 -10.42
C PRO A 20 7.56 -17.37 -10.03
N VAL A 21 6.69 -17.86 -9.17
CA VAL A 21 5.54 -17.10 -8.65
C VAL A 21 5.89 -16.55 -7.27
N LEU A 22 5.52 -15.29 -7.02
CA LEU A 22 5.54 -14.69 -5.68
C LEU A 22 4.14 -14.21 -5.32
N ARG A 23 3.69 -14.59 -4.13
CA ARG A 23 2.38 -14.27 -3.58
C ARG A 23 2.47 -12.98 -2.76
N PHE A 24 1.89 -11.91 -3.29
CA PHE A 24 1.85 -10.59 -2.66
C PHE A 24 0.56 -10.43 -1.85
N SER A 25 0.66 -9.93 -0.64
CA SER A 25 -0.52 -9.57 0.15
C SER A 25 -1.14 -8.26 -0.29
N VAL A 26 -2.47 -8.21 -0.28
CA VAL A 26 -3.28 -7.02 -0.48
C VAL A 26 -4.23 -6.87 0.69
N ALA A 27 -4.20 -5.73 1.39
CA ALA A 27 -5.13 -5.49 2.49
C ALA A 27 -6.49 -5.02 1.96
N GLU A 28 -7.58 -5.65 2.39
CA GLU A 28 -8.96 -5.23 2.08
C GLU A 28 -9.28 -3.80 2.53
N SER A 29 -8.53 -3.28 3.50
CA SER A 29 -8.68 -1.93 4.03
C SER A 29 -8.01 -0.85 3.18
N TRP A 30 -7.27 -1.21 2.15
CA TRP A 30 -6.71 -0.24 1.22
C TRP A 30 -7.79 0.30 0.28
N SER A 31 -7.63 1.55 -0.11
CA SER A 31 -8.47 2.27 -1.08
C SER A 31 -7.58 3.19 -1.91
N MET A 32 -8.14 3.76 -2.98
CA MET A 32 -7.38 4.71 -3.79
C MET A 32 -6.80 5.85 -2.94
N PRO A 33 -5.60 6.33 -3.28
CA PRO A 33 -4.76 6.01 -4.43
C PRO A 33 -3.85 4.78 -4.21
N LEU A 34 -3.93 4.10 -3.05
CA LEU A 34 -3.06 2.97 -2.74
C LEU A 34 -3.39 1.76 -3.60
N ILE A 35 -4.67 1.40 -3.67
CA ILE A 35 -5.13 0.29 -4.49
C ILE A 35 -6.63 0.39 -4.81
N ARG A 36 -7.03 -0.03 -6.00
CA ARG A 36 -8.41 -0.30 -6.38
C ARG A 36 -8.60 -1.80 -6.54
N ILE A 37 -9.64 -2.32 -5.90
CA ILE A 37 -9.99 -3.75 -5.91
C ILE A 37 -11.30 -3.92 -6.66
N GLU A 38 -11.31 -4.78 -7.67
CA GLU A 38 -12.49 -5.18 -8.45
C GLU A 38 -12.51 -6.70 -8.55
N HIS A 39 -13.67 -7.31 -8.35
CA HIS A 39 -13.84 -8.77 -8.43
C HIS A 39 -12.79 -9.56 -7.63
N GLN A 40 -12.48 -9.09 -6.42
CA GLN A 40 -11.48 -9.68 -5.51
C GLN A 40 -10.02 -9.63 -6.05
N GLN A 41 -9.75 -8.76 -7.03
CA GLN A 41 -8.40 -8.57 -7.58
C GLN A 41 -7.99 -7.10 -7.54
N PRO A 42 -6.72 -6.80 -7.26
CA PRO A 42 -6.18 -5.46 -7.44
C PRO A 42 -6.04 -5.16 -8.94
N VAL A 43 -6.50 -3.98 -9.34
CA VAL A 43 -6.50 -3.59 -10.76
C VAL A 43 -5.74 -2.29 -11.02
N GLU A 44 -5.56 -1.45 -10.01
CA GLU A 44 -4.93 -0.14 -10.14
C GLU A 44 -4.48 0.39 -8.78
N GLY A 45 -3.55 1.33 -8.77
CA GLY A 45 -3.11 2.07 -7.60
C GLY A 45 -1.60 1.99 -7.36
N ILE A 46 -1.11 2.86 -6.49
CA ILE A 46 0.33 2.98 -6.19
C ILE A 46 0.94 1.64 -5.83
N LEU A 47 0.27 0.86 -4.96
CA LEU A 47 0.81 -0.40 -4.47
C LEU A 47 0.70 -1.52 -5.51
N PHE A 48 -0.36 -1.51 -6.34
CA PHE A 48 -0.46 -2.44 -7.45
C PHE A 48 0.68 -2.22 -8.45
N ASP A 49 0.87 -0.98 -8.91
CA ASP A 49 1.92 -0.63 -9.86
C ASP A 49 3.32 -0.92 -9.30
N LEU A 50 3.54 -0.64 -7.99
CA LEU A 50 4.80 -0.94 -7.31
C LEU A 50 5.11 -2.45 -7.28
N MET A 51 4.13 -3.27 -6.90
CA MET A 51 4.30 -4.72 -6.84
C MET A 51 4.49 -5.33 -8.23
N GLN A 52 3.78 -4.83 -9.24
CA GLN A 52 3.98 -5.20 -10.65
C GLN A 52 5.37 -4.83 -11.15
N ALA A 53 5.85 -3.61 -10.88
CA ALA A 53 7.18 -3.17 -11.26
C ALA A 53 8.26 -4.03 -10.61
N ALA A 54 8.12 -4.33 -9.31
CA ALA A 54 9.04 -5.18 -8.57
C ALA A 54 9.08 -6.62 -9.12
N ALA A 55 7.91 -7.20 -9.40
CA ALA A 55 7.81 -8.55 -9.96
C ALA A 55 8.42 -8.63 -11.36
N ARG A 56 8.09 -7.68 -12.25
CA ARG A 56 8.67 -7.57 -13.60
C ARG A 56 10.19 -7.45 -13.55
N GLU A 57 10.73 -6.57 -12.70
CA GLU A 57 12.16 -6.35 -12.55
C GLU A 57 12.89 -7.55 -11.92
N ALA A 58 12.20 -8.34 -11.08
CA ALA A 58 12.72 -9.57 -10.50
C ALA A 58 12.62 -10.77 -11.45
N GLY A 59 11.91 -10.67 -12.58
CA GLY A 59 11.66 -11.78 -13.50
C GLY A 59 10.71 -12.84 -12.93
N VAL A 60 9.75 -12.42 -12.07
CA VAL A 60 8.77 -13.31 -11.44
C VAL A 60 7.34 -12.93 -11.83
N ARG A 61 6.40 -13.87 -11.70
CA ARG A 61 4.98 -13.61 -11.81
C ARG A 61 4.40 -13.23 -10.45
N ALA A 62 3.68 -12.11 -10.39
CA ALA A 62 2.97 -11.71 -9.19
C ALA A 62 1.60 -12.42 -9.11
N GLU A 63 1.28 -12.92 -7.91
CA GLU A 63 -0.04 -13.39 -7.52
C GLU A 63 -0.51 -12.60 -6.31
N TYR A 64 -1.77 -12.17 -6.28
CA TYR A 64 -2.28 -11.27 -5.25
C TYR A 64 -3.26 -11.98 -4.34
N HIS A 65 -2.99 -11.92 -3.04
CA HIS A 65 -3.82 -12.50 -1.99
C HIS A 65 -4.50 -11.40 -1.18
N LEU A 66 -5.80 -11.23 -1.40
CA LEU A 66 -6.62 -10.26 -0.68
C LEU A 66 -7.01 -10.82 0.68
N MET A 67 -6.74 -10.06 1.75
CA MET A 67 -7.06 -10.49 3.10
C MET A 67 -7.23 -9.33 4.08
N ALA A 68 -7.89 -9.61 5.20
CA ALA A 68 -8.02 -8.65 6.28
C ALA A 68 -6.65 -8.25 6.85
N ARG A 69 -6.46 -6.95 7.13
CA ARG A 69 -5.17 -6.40 7.58
C ARG A 69 -4.58 -7.14 8.79
N LEU A 70 -5.41 -7.55 9.74
CA LEU A 70 -4.96 -8.24 10.94
C LEU A 70 -4.37 -9.63 10.67
N ARG A 71 -4.66 -10.23 9.50
CA ARG A 71 -4.15 -11.55 9.09
C ARG A 71 -2.83 -11.49 8.34
N LEU A 72 -2.44 -10.32 7.83
CA LEU A 72 -1.28 -10.16 6.93
C LEU A 72 0.03 -10.66 7.54
N GLN A 73 0.29 -10.38 8.82
CA GLN A 73 1.53 -10.80 9.46
C GLN A 73 1.57 -12.31 9.65
N GLN A 74 0.49 -12.88 10.16
CA GLN A 74 0.38 -14.33 10.35
C GLN A 74 0.51 -15.07 9.02
N ALA A 75 -0.16 -14.60 7.97
CA ALA A 75 -0.11 -15.20 6.63
C ALA A 75 1.32 -15.22 6.04
N LEU A 76 2.14 -14.18 6.34
CA LEU A 76 3.55 -14.17 5.93
C LEU A 76 4.37 -15.19 6.74
N GLU A 77 4.11 -15.31 8.05
CA GLU A 77 4.78 -16.25 8.95
C GLU A 77 4.44 -17.71 8.60
N ASP A 78 3.17 -17.98 8.29
CA ASP A 78 2.67 -19.31 7.91
C ASP A 78 3.05 -19.71 6.48
N GLY A 79 3.53 -18.75 5.68
CA GLY A 79 3.90 -18.98 4.30
C GLY A 79 2.73 -19.02 3.31
N ASP A 80 1.56 -18.49 3.69
CA ASP A 80 0.41 -18.30 2.79
C ASP A 80 0.67 -17.20 1.76
N ILE A 81 1.52 -16.23 2.12
CA ILE A 81 2.05 -15.18 1.25
C ILE A 81 3.57 -15.12 1.36
N ASP A 82 4.23 -14.57 0.35
CA ASP A 82 5.69 -14.46 0.28
C ASP A 82 6.16 -13.03 0.48
N VAL A 83 5.32 -12.03 0.15
CA VAL A 83 5.67 -10.62 0.16
C VAL A 83 4.55 -9.79 0.77
N ARG A 84 4.91 -8.94 1.73
CA ARG A 84 4.05 -7.93 2.31
C ARG A 84 4.69 -6.55 2.11
N CYS A 85 4.15 -5.73 1.22
CA CYS A 85 4.60 -4.36 1.01
C CYS A 85 3.76 -3.33 1.79
N TYR A 86 4.22 -2.08 1.82
CA TYR A 86 3.61 -0.97 2.53
C TYR A 86 3.51 -1.23 4.03
N VAL A 87 4.64 -1.52 4.62
CA VAL A 87 4.78 -1.87 6.04
C VAL A 87 6.04 -1.25 6.64
N THR A 88 5.99 -0.96 7.93
CA THR A 88 7.11 -0.50 8.76
C THR A 88 7.23 -1.37 10.01
N THR A 89 8.40 -1.41 10.63
CA THR A 89 8.66 -2.13 11.89
C THR A 89 7.75 -1.67 13.02
N HIS A 90 7.40 -0.37 13.06
CA HIS A 90 6.54 0.22 14.11
C HIS A 90 5.10 -0.33 14.14
N TRP A 91 4.65 -0.98 13.06
CA TRP A 91 3.30 -1.57 12.99
C TRP A 91 3.26 -3.04 13.36
N LEU A 92 4.41 -3.66 13.55
CA LEU A 92 4.48 -5.08 13.86
C LEU A 92 4.31 -5.31 15.36
N ILE A 93 3.67 -6.42 15.70
CA ILE A 93 3.81 -7.04 17.01
C ILE A 93 5.16 -7.76 16.95
N GLU A 94 6.05 -7.49 17.91
CA GLU A 94 7.36 -8.15 17.98
C GLU A 94 7.19 -9.67 17.95
N ARG A 95 7.54 -10.26 16.82
CA ARG A 95 7.65 -11.70 16.63
C ARG A 95 8.90 -11.99 15.81
N PRO A 96 9.73 -12.92 16.23
CA PRO A 96 10.83 -13.42 15.40
C PRO A 96 10.17 -14.09 14.18
N GLY A 97 10.40 -13.54 13.00
CA GLY A 97 9.90 -14.06 11.73
C GLY A 97 11.06 -14.32 10.78
N ASN A 98 10.92 -15.32 9.92
CA ASN A 98 11.90 -15.61 8.88
C ASN A 98 11.63 -14.77 7.62
N TYR A 99 11.91 -13.45 7.71
CA TYR A 99 11.75 -12.50 6.63
C TYR A 99 12.85 -11.46 6.57
N VAL A 100 13.06 -10.89 5.40
CA VAL A 100 14.05 -9.85 5.13
C VAL A 100 13.32 -8.58 4.71
N TRP A 101 13.82 -7.42 5.15
CA TRP A 101 13.31 -6.11 4.79
C TRP A 101 13.93 -5.59 3.50
N SER A 102 13.12 -4.96 2.66
CA SER A 102 13.63 -4.15 1.56
C SER A 102 14.20 -2.83 2.06
N VAL A 103 14.85 -2.08 1.15
CA VAL A 103 15.11 -0.66 1.35
C VAL A 103 13.76 0.09 1.50
N PRO A 104 13.75 1.26 2.18
CA PRO A 104 12.60 2.14 2.20
C PRO A 104 12.17 2.57 0.78
N LEU A 105 10.89 2.43 0.47
CA LEU A 105 10.33 2.72 -0.86
C LEU A 105 9.50 3.99 -0.86
N ILE A 106 8.60 4.14 0.11
CA ILE A 106 7.63 5.24 0.20
C ILE A 106 7.74 5.91 1.55
N GLN A 107 7.78 7.25 1.55
CA GLN A 107 7.60 8.06 2.77
C GLN A 107 6.10 8.31 2.98
N GLN A 108 5.63 8.08 4.20
CA GLN A 108 4.26 8.32 4.59
C GLN A 108 4.19 9.27 5.79
N ARG A 109 3.19 10.15 5.76
CA ARG A 109 2.74 10.94 6.92
C ARG A 109 1.35 10.52 7.31
N ASP A 110 1.16 10.20 8.57
CA ASP A 110 -0.16 10.06 9.16
C ASP A 110 -0.56 11.40 9.77
N LEU A 111 -1.74 11.85 9.41
CA LEU A 111 -2.24 13.20 9.64
C LEU A 111 -3.51 13.15 10.49
N LEU A 112 -3.62 14.07 11.44
CA LEU A 112 -4.90 14.42 12.04
C LEU A 112 -5.60 15.41 11.10
N VAL A 113 -6.82 15.08 10.69
CA VAL A 113 -7.57 15.87 9.71
C VAL A 113 -8.96 16.26 10.22
N SER A 114 -9.47 17.40 9.76
CA SER A 114 -10.82 17.90 10.08
C SER A 114 -11.50 18.54 8.88
N ARG A 115 -12.81 18.84 9.02
CA ARG A 115 -13.57 19.65 8.05
C ARG A 115 -13.33 21.14 8.18
N SER A 116 -13.04 21.62 9.40
CA SER A 116 -13.03 23.05 9.69
C SER A 116 -11.69 23.68 9.30
N ALA A 117 -11.79 24.80 8.57
CA ALA A 117 -10.63 25.65 8.27
C ALA A 117 -10.23 26.52 9.47
N ASP A 118 -11.14 26.73 10.42
CA ASP A 118 -10.95 27.64 11.55
C ASP A 118 -10.30 26.99 12.77
N LEU A 119 -10.02 25.69 12.68
CA LEU A 119 -9.30 24.99 13.75
C LEU A 119 -7.80 25.29 13.64
N ALA A 120 -7.24 25.80 14.70
CA ALA A 120 -5.78 25.91 14.83
C ALA A 120 -5.15 24.51 14.83
N PRO A 121 -3.91 24.36 14.30
CA PRO A 121 -3.16 23.14 14.46
C PRO A 121 -3.13 22.72 15.94
N ILE A 122 -3.38 21.44 16.18
CA ILE A 122 -3.48 20.92 17.54
C ILE A 122 -2.50 19.76 17.77
N ASN A 123 -1.82 19.80 18.92
CA ASN A 123 -1.10 18.62 19.37
C ASN A 123 -2.11 17.54 19.76
N PRO A 124 -1.96 16.29 19.26
CA PRO A 124 -2.84 15.18 19.61
C PRO A 124 -3.05 14.98 21.12
N GLU A 125 -2.03 15.21 21.93
CA GLU A 125 -2.10 15.11 23.40
C GLU A 125 -3.04 16.14 24.03
N GLN A 126 -3.36 17.22 23.34
CA GLN A 126 -4.25 18.29 23.80
C GLN A 126 -5.70 18.07 23.34
N LEU A 127 -5.97 17.01 22.57
CA LEU A 127 -7.33 16.70 22.13
C LEU A 127 -8.24 16.45 23.35
N PRO A 128 -9.41 17.11 23.43
CA PRO A 128 -10.40 16.78 24.44
C PRO A 128 -10.98 15.39 24.19
N ALA A 129 -11.63 14.83 25.22
CA ALA A 129 -12.27 13.52 25.12
C ALA A 129 -13.32 13.51 24.00
N GLN A 130 -13.11 12.64 23.01
CA GLN A 130 -13.98 12.53 21.83
C GLN A 130 -13.77 11.25 21.03
N ALA A 131 -14.65 11.03 20.03
CA ALA A 131 -14.44 10.03 19.01
C ALA A 131 -13.52 10.54 17.91
N ILE A 132 -12.64 9.67 17.42
CA ILE A 132 -11.74 9.90 16.29
C ILE A 132 -12.02 8.88 15.21
N GLY A 133 -12.21 9.35 13.97
CA GLY A 133 -12.34 8.49 12.79
C GLY A 133 -11.03 7.74 12.49
N THR A 134 -11.10 6.43 12.46
CA THR A 134 -9.96 5.52 12.29
C THR A 134 -10.28 4.42 11.27
N VAL A 135 -9.28 3.62 10.91
CA VAL A 135 -9.46 2.44 10.06
C VAL A 135 -9.27 1.18 10.90
N LEU A 136 -10.18 0.23 10.74
CA LEU A 136 -10.16 -1.03 11.46
C LEU A 136 -8.84 -1.79 11.23
N GLY A 137 -8.23 -2.23 12.33
CA GLY A 137 -6.97 -2.97 12.30
C GLY A 137 -5.72 -2.12 12.03
N TYR A 138 -5.84 -0.79 11.88
CA TYR A 138 -4.68 0.09 11.81
C TYR A 138 -4.19 0.43 13.22
N ARG A 139 -2.87 0.57 13.36
CA ARG A 139 -2.22 1.06 14.57
C ARG A 139 -1.89 2.54 14.40
N TYR A 140 -2.01 3.26 15.50
CA TYR A 140 -1.71 4.70 15.57
C TYR A 140 -0.88 4.96 16.83
N PRO A 141 0.43 4.63 16.81
CA PRO A 141 1.28 4.66 18.01
C PRO A 141 1.17 5.96 18.81
N THR A 142 1.13 7.12 18.15
CA THR A 142 0.94 8.43 18.80
C THR A 142 -0.41 8.56 19.52
N LEU A 143 -1.47 7.91 19.05
CA LEU A 143 -2.81 7.98 19.66
C LEU A 143 -3.15 6.76 20.55
N ASP A 144 -2.43 5.65 20.40
CA ASP A 144 -2.71 4.40 21.14
C ASP A 144 -2.75 4.64 22.68
N PRO A 145 -1.87 5.46 23.30
CA PRO A 145 -1.99 5.78 24.72
C PRO A 145 -3.29 6.49 25.11
N LEU A 146 -3.78 7.40 24.24
CA LEU A 146 -5.01 8.15 24.47
C LEU A 146 -6.26 7.27 24.31
N PHE A 147 -6.21 6.30 23.40
CA PHE A 147 -7.26 5.27 23.27
C PHE A 147 -7.27 4.35 24.49
N SER A 148 -6.11 3.88 24.95
CA SER A 148 -5.98 2.99 26.11
C SER A 148 -6.48 3.63 27.41
N GLN A 149 -6.28 4.95 27.56
CA GLN A 149 -6.78 5.74 28.69
C GLN A 149 -8.27 6.08 28.60
N GLY A 150 -8.94 5.70 27.51
CA GLY A 150 -10.34 6.07 27.26
C GLY A 150 -10.59 7.55 26.98
N ARG A 151 -9.53 8.36 26.85
CA ARG A 151 -9.61 9.77 26.53
C ARG A 151 -10.09 9.99 25.08
N LEU A 152 -9.60 9.18 24.17
CA LEU A 152 -10.11 9.11 22.80
C LEU A 152 -10.81 7.78 22.58
N ARG A 153 -11.86 7.79 21.75
CA ARG A 153 -12.57 6.60 21.33
C ARG A 153 -12.40 6.39 19.84
N ARG A 154 -12.03 5.18 19.42
CA ARG A 154 -11.94 4.83 18.00
C ARG A 154 -13.33 4.73 17.40
N GLU A 155 -13.51 5.32 16.21
CA GLU A 155 -14.68 5.16 15.35
C GLU A 155 -14.20 4.53 14.04
N ASP A 156 -14.08 3.21 14.07
CA ASP A 156 -13.46 2.45 12.98
C ASP A 156 -14.33 2.41 11.72
N SER A 157 -13.67 2.54 10.57
CA SER A 157 -14.22 2.33 9.24
C SER A 157 -13.46 1.20 8.53
N ARG A 158 -14.09 0.55 7.55
CA ARG A 158 -13.47 -0.57 6.82
C ARG A 158 -12.21 -0.15 6.04
N ASN A 159 -12.20 1.07 5.53
CA ASN A 159 -11.07 1.62 4.78
C ASN A 159 -10.95 3.13 4.99
N GLN A 160 -9.85 3.70 4.47
CA GLN A 160 -9.53 5.10 4.64
C GLN A 160 -10.54 6.03 3.95
N GLN A 161 -11.05 5.66 2.78
CA GLN A 161 -12.05 6.45 2.06
C GLN A 161 -13.34 6.62 2.88
N LEU A 162 -13.85 5.52 3.46
CA LEU A 162 -15.04 5.58 4.32
C LEU A 162 -14.81 6.40 5.58
N ALA A 163 -13.60 6.36 6.16
CA ALA A 163 -13.26 7.23 7.31
C ALA A 163 -13.33 8.71 6.91
N LEU A 164 -12.78 9.09 5.75
CA LEU A 164 -12.83 10.47 5.28
C LEU A 164 -14.25 10.91 4.88
N GLN A 165 -15.06 10.04 4.27
CA GLN A 165 -16.47 10.32 3.96
C GLN A 165 -17.30 10.58 5.23
N LYS A 166 -17.09 9.78 6.29
CA LYS A 166 -17.74 10.02 7.58
C LYS A 166 -17.31 11.35 8.21
N LEU A 167 -16.02 11.70 8.10
CA LEU A 167 -15.53 13.02 8.54
C LEU A 167 -16.18 14.15 7.76
N GLU A 168 -16.25 14.05 6.45
CA GLU A 168 -16.94 15.01 5.58
C GLU A 168 -18.42 15.16 5.96
N ALA A 169 -19.09 14.05 6.24
CA ALA A 169 -20.47 14.03 6.70
C ALA A 169 -20.65 14.52 8.17
N GLY A 170 -19.57 14.88 8.88
CA GLY A 170 -19.60 15.42 10.24
C GLY A 170 -19.89 14.40 11.35
N ARG A 171 -19.64 13.11 11.11
CA ARG A 171 -19.85 12.05 12.11
C ARG A 171 -18.90 12.17 13.32
N TYR A 172 -17.75 12.77 13.11
CA TYR A 172 -16.76 13.11 14.14
C TYR A 172 -16.00 14.39 13.72
N ARG A 173 -15.33 15.02 14.65
CA ARG A 173 -14.60 16.28 14.43
C ARG A 173 -13.27 16.06 13.74
N TYR A 174 -12.60 14.95 14.06
CA TYR A 174 -11.28 14.58 13.54
C TYR A 174 -11.25 13.15 13.05
N ALA A 175 -10.40 12.89 12.08
CA ALA A 175 -10.04 11.54 11.65
C ALA A 175 -8.53 11.44 11.44
N VAL A 176 -7.99 10.23 11.47
CA VAL A 176 -6.63 9.95 11.01
C VAL A 176 -6.67 9.59 9.52
N SER A 177 -5.76 10.19 8.75
CA SER A 177 -5.54 9.84 7.35
C SER A 177 -4.08 9.88 6.98
N ASN A 178 -3.63 8.96 6.12
CA ASN A 178 -2.35 9.15 5.47
C ASN A 178 -2.46 10.27 4.40
N GLN A 179 -1.34 10.94 4.14
CA GLN A 179 -1.29 12.08 3.22
C GLN A 179 -1.75 11.75 1.80
N LEU A 180 -1.45 10.54 1.29
CA LEU A 180 -1.81 10.13 -0.06
C LEU A 180 -3.33 9.99 -0.21
N SER A 181 -3.98 9.32 0.74
CA SER A 181 -5.43 9.15 0.76
C SER A 181 -6.16 10.47 0.97
N LEU A 182 -5.65 11.37 1.83
CA LEU A 182 -6.21 12.70 2.01
C LEU A 182 -6.13 13.52 0.74
N HIS A 183 -4.97 13.52 0.07
CA HIS A 183 -4.78 14.23 -1.20
C HIS A 183 -5.75 13.72 -2.27
N TRP A 184 -5.85 12.39 -2.43
CA TRP A 184 -6.77 11.76 -3.37
C TRP A 184 -8.23 12.11 -3.10
N PHE A 185 -8.63 12.05 -1.84
CA PHE A 185 -10.00 12.40 -1.42
C PHE A 185 -10.33 13.86 -1.71
N ASN A 186 -9.43 14.76 -1.32
CA ASN A 186 -9.61 16.22 -1.51
C ASN A 186 -9.67 16.66 -2.98
N ARG A 187 -9.09 15.89 -3.91
CA ARG A 187 -9.20 16.18 -5.35
C ARG A 187 -10.64 16.07 -5.87
N GLN A 188 -11.45 15.24 -5.22
CA GLN A 188 -12.84 15.01 -5.59
C GLN A 188 -13.79 16.07 -5.00
N LEU A 189 -13.29 16.92 -4.11
CA LEU A 189 -14.08 17.92 -3.40
C LEU A 189 -13.85 19.35 -3.95
N PRO A 190 -14.90 20.16 -3.98
CA PRO A 190 -14.74 21.61 -4.16
C PRO A 190 -13.75 22.18 -3.13
N ALA A 191 -13.00 23.21 -3.51
CA ALA A 191 -11.93 23.76 -2.66
C ALA A 191 -12.42 24.17 -1.25
N ALA A 192 -13.65 24.69 -1.14
CA ALA A 192 -14.26 25.10 0.13
C ALA A 192 -14.62 23.91 1.05
N GLN A 193 -14.78 22.69 0.50
CA GLN A 193 -15.16 21.48 1.25
C GLN A 193 -13.98 20.58 1.56
N ARG A 194 -12.78 20.92 1.07
CA ARG A 194 -11.58 20.09 1.30
C ARG A 194 -11.27 19.97 2.77
N LEU A 195 -10.99 18.74 3.17
CA LEU A 195 -10.54 18.42 4.52
C LEU A 195 -9.16 19.05 4.79
N ARG A 196 -8.95 19.51 6.01
CA ARG A 196 -7.77 20.27 6.44
C ARG A 196 -6.89 19.47 7.39
N VAL A 197 -5.58 19.59 7.21
CA VAL A 197 -4.59 19.02 8.12
C VAL A 197 -4.55 19.86 9.39
N GLN A 198 -4.69 19.22 10.53
CA GLN A 198 -4.62 19.83 11.87
C GLN A 198 -3.30 19.53 12.59
N GLY A 199 -2.63 18.45 12.18
CA GLY A 199 -1.33 18.06 12.71
C GLY A 199 -0.77 16.83 11.99
N VAL A 200 0.54 16.67 12.09
CA VAL A 200 1.23 15.44 11.69
C VAL A 200 1.34 14.56 12.93
N LEU A 201 0.83 13.33 12.85
CA LEU A 201 0.90 12.34 13.92
C LEU A 201 2.21 11.57 13.86
N GLU A 202 2.57 11.11 12.66
CA GLU A 202 3.75 10.28 12.43
C GLU A 202 4.30 10.48 11.03
N GLU A 203 5.62 10.34 10.90
CA GLU A 203 6.31 10.21 9.62
C GLU A 203 7.06 8.88 9.60
N GLN A 204 6.87 8.10 8.54
CA GLN A 204 7.35 6.74 8.47
C GLN A 204 7.90 6.42 7.08
N SER A 205 8.96 5.61 7.07
CA SER A 205 9.49 4.99 5.86
C SER A 205 8.91 3.59 5.71
N LEU A 206 8.25 3.34 4.59
CA LEU A 206 7.59 2.07 4.31
C LEU A 206 8.35 1.27 3.26
N GLY A 207 8.44 -0.03 3.46
CA GLY A 207 9.09 -0.97 2.56
C GLY A 207 8.27 -2.23 2.37
N CYS A 208 8.96 -3.31 1.97
CA CYS A 208 8.40 -4.65 1.88
C CYS A 208 9.12 -5.59 2.84
N MET A 209 8.37 -6.50 3.45
CA MET A 209 8.86 -7.72 4.09
C MET A 209 8.76 -8.85 3.09
N VAL A 210 9.84 -9.57 2.89
CA VAL A 210 9.94 -10.72 1.97
C VAL A 210 10.31 -11.95 2.78
N ARG A 211 9.57 -13.04 2.62
CA ARG A 211 9.88 -14.30 3.30
C ARG A 211 11.27 -14.79 2.93
N ASN A 212 12.06 -15.14 3.94
CA ASN A 212 13.41 -15.66 3.75
C ASN A 212 13.37 -17.19 3.62
N ASP A 213 12.99 -17.66 2.46
CA ASP A 213 12.85 -19.07 2.13
C ASP A 213 13.77 -19.40 0.94
N PRO A 214 14.64 -20.41 1.03
CA PRO A 214 15.59 -20.75 -0.03
C PRO A 214 14.92 -21.21 -1.34
N THR A 215 13.64 -21.61 -1.29
CA THR A 215 12.87 -21.99 -2.47
C THR A 215 12.30 -20.79 -3.23
N LEU A 216 12.31 -19.60 -2.62
CA LEU A 216 11.80 -18.37 -3.20
C LEU A 216 12.91 -17.51 -3.81
N PRO A 217 12.62 -16.73 -4.84
CA PRO A 217 13.57 -15.79 -5.45
C PRO A 217 13.73 -14.51 -4.61
N THR A 218 13.83 -14.63 -3.27
CA THR A 218 13.89 -13.54 -2.30
C THR A 218 14.95 -12.51 -2.65
N GLN A 219 16.18 -12.95 -2.95
CA GLN A 219 17.28 -12.05 -3.28
C GLN A 219 17.08 -11.33 -4.64
N ALA A 220 16.44 -11.99 -5.59
CA ALA A 220 16.10 -11.35 -6.88
C ALA A 220 15.09 -10.22 -6.67
N LEU A 221 14.03 -10.45 -5.87
CA LEU A 221 13.05 -9.43 -5.53
C LEU A 221 13.66 -8.26 -4.75
N LEU A 222 14.51 -8.53 -3.74
CA LEU A 222 15.15 -7.46 -2.96
C LEU A 222 16.02 -6.57 -3.85
N ARG A 223 16.81 -7.17 -4.77
CA ARG A 223 17.60 -6.40 -5.76
C ARG A 223 16.71 -5.61 -6.70
N ALA A 224 15.58 -6.17 -7.14
CA ALA A 224 14.60 -5.47 -7.97
C ALA A 224 14.03 -4.24 -7.26
N LEU A 225 13.64 -4.37 -5.99
CA LEU A 225 13.15 -3.26 -5.17
C LEU A 225 14.18 -2.13 -5.03
N VAL A 226 15.46 -2.47 -4.88
CA VAL A 226 16.55 -1.47 -4.90
C VAL A 226 16.63 -0.78 -6.26
N ARG A 227 16.61 -1.53 -7.37
CA ARG A 227 16.73 -0.95 -8.73
C ARG A 227 15.57 -0.03 -9.07
N ILE A 228 14.32 -0.42 -8.81
CA ILE A 228 13.15 0.45 -9.08
C ILE A 228 13.16 1.71 -8.21
N LYS A 229 13.71 1.63 -6.98
CA LYS A 229 13.89 2.81 -6.12
C LYS A 229 14.96 3.74 -6.68
N GLN A 230 16.14 3.22 -7.04
CA GLN A 230 17.26 4.00 -7.56
C GLN A 230 16.99 4.60 -8.93
N SER A 231 16.20 3.96 -9.77
CA SER A 231 15.80 4.47 -11.08
C SER A 231 14.74 5.59 -11.03
N GLY A 232 14.20 5.90 -9.84
CA GLY A 232 13.10 6.84 -9.66
C GLY A 232 11.76 6.30 -10.14
N GLU A 233 11.62 5.00 -10.42
CA GLU A 233 10.35 4.40 -10.84
C GLU A 233 9.29 4.47 -9.73
N VAL A 234 9.69 4.27 -8.47
CA VAL A 234 8.79 4.41 -7.32
C VAL A 234 8.19 5.81 -7.25
N GLU A 235 9.01 6.84 -7.42
CA GLU A 235 8.60 8.25 -7.41
C GLU A 235 7.65 8.54 -8.58
N ARG A 236 7.94 8.04 -9.77
CA ARG A 236 7.05 8.19 -10.95
C ARG A 236 5.71 7.50 -10.73
N ILE A 237 5.70 6.32 -10.11
CA ILE A 237 4.45 5.63 -9.75
C ILE A 237 3.64 6.49 -8.79
N VAL A 238 4.22 6.98 -7.70
CA VAL A 238 3.52 7.83 -6.73
C VAL A 238 3.00 9.10 -7.40
N GLN A 239 3.81 9.78 -8.22
CA GLN A 239 3.43 11.00 -8.94
C GLN A 239 2.23 10.80 -9.85
N ARG A 240 2.09 9.67 -10.54
CA ARG A 240 0.95 9.34 -11.40
C ARG A 240 -0.38 9.48 -10.67
N TYR A 241 -0.42 9.15 -9.39
CA TYR A 241 -1.63 9.21 -8.56
C TYR A 241 -1.75 10.49 -7.72
N THR A 242 -0.70 11.28 -7.63
CA THR A 242 -0.67 12.49 -6.80
C THR A 242 -0.59 13.80 -7.59
N SER A 243 -0.18 13.78 -8.89
CA SER A 243 -0.18 14.97 -9.74
C SER A 243 -1.60 15.43 -10.08
N GLN A 244 -1.80 16.74 -10.25
CA GLN A 244 -3.11 17.32 -10.55
C GLN A 244 -3.63 16.93 -11.94
N ASP A 245 -2.77 16.59 -12.89
CA ASP A 245 -3.12 16.27 -14.28
C ASP A 245 -3.77 14.88 -14.47
N ALA A 246 -3.64 13.98 -13.49
CA ALA A 246 -4.23 12.65 -13.56
C ALA A 246 -5.79 12.64 -13.49
N ALA A 247 -6.42 13.77 -13.19
CA ALA A 247 -7.88 13.88 -13.11
C ALA A 247 -8.58 13.92 -14.51
N GLY A 248 -7.84 14.22 -15.57
CA GLY A 248 -8.38 14.35 -16.94
C GLY A 248 -8.47 13.04 -17.73
N GLN A 249 -7.73 12.01 -17.35
CA GLN A 249 -7.63 10.77 -18.14
C GLN A 249 -8.66 9.68 -17.77
N ILE A 250 -9.31 9.79 -16.62
CA ILE A 250 -10.26 8.75 -16.16
C ILE A 250 -11.64 8.88 -16.82
N VAL A 251 -11.99 10.05 -17.37
CA VAL A 251 -13.32 10.32 -17.94
C VAL A 251 -13.44 9.96 -19.42
N SER A 252 -12.34 9.73 -20.13
CA SER A 252 -12.36 9.45 -21.59
C SER A 252 -12.36 7.96 -21.98
N GLY A 253 -12.38 7.04 -21.01
CA GLY A 253 -12.29 5.59 -21.25
C GLY A 253 -13.62 4.80 -21.25
N SER A 254 -14.78 5.44 -21.07
CA SER A 254 -16.08 4.74 -21.06
C SER A 254 -17.03 5.27 -22.14
N SER A 255 -16.64 5.06 -23.40
CA SER A 255 -17.55 5.14 -24.56
C SER A 255 -16.97 4.26 -25.64
N HIS A 256 -17.28 2.99 -25.59
CA HIS A 256 -17.52 2.13 -26.76
C HIS A 256 -18.02 0.76 -26.27
#